data_74a88f4dd64b52d346762e8dcc7db70b
#
_entry.id   74a88f4dd64b52d346762e8dcc7db70b
#
_cell.length_a   1.000
_cell.length_b   1.000
_cell.length_c   1.000
_cell.angle_alpha   90.00
_cell.angle_beta   90.00
_cell.angle_gamma   90.00
#
_symmetry.space_group_name_H-M   'P 1'
#
loop_
_entity.id
_entity.type
_entity.pdbx_description
1 polymer ?
#
loop_
_entity_poly.entity_id
_entity_poly.type
_entity_poly.pdbx_seq_one_letter_code
_entity_poly.pdbx_strand_id
1 'polypeptide(L)'
;MPVDTQSNMRFYQRLQNISETKKDYFFFIVLVFAGLLIFAPSLQIPFFSDEIAFIKRNTVSGFSQLPSLFEKKTYDGFYYRPLGNFVSGILTFFAGDNVLLYRLFNILLQIVNTFIFFQFAKIISRKIENPMLAYSAAILFLVFPGNDYALLWHTALFDRLLFGLYFLALLSFLKNFKVTVTSIFFFILAMLSKEAAFSFPFVIFISDYFLNEKGNSVKSALKKSGVYFLFLIGFILLRLLLFNNNVFTAQDAHGSAGLFTIVKNYFFFGGFLLFPFSPREVQQVLFAHQTVAFIAGGIGLITFSFLLYKKRFDKLFWVLSLFIILTILPASRLFMRWYLYLPSAGFVLLVCYLVFITFNKKKLAILFSLLMIFSIYTFSFFQKEIIWRDISIKSVVAIEELKKEFSASEYSSITFLTIPAKVGDVPVYQLQFEALTQYYLKEQIQINVLSKSYLSSWNESIGIISDESGNIILQHYKDNYFLLFDNKKNLNFDLKTGKQLSFPIKRVKGTLYVFFSNGKFHKINEQL
;
A
#
# COMPACT_ATOMS: atom_id res chain seq x y z
N MET A 1 56.14 -0.40 31.44
CA MET A 1 55.39 0.35 30.44
C MET A 1 53.92 -0.08 30.53
N PRO A 2 52.97 0.79 30.86
CA PRO A 2 51.56 0.41 30.88
C PRO A 2 51.11 0.19 29.43
N VAL A 3 50.69 -1.03 29.14
CA VAL A 3 50.06 -1.38 27.84
C VAL A 3 48.79 -0.56 27.70
N ASP A 4 48.74 0.27 26.68
CA ASP A 4 47.59 1.14 26.38
C ASP A 4 46.34 0.30 26.10
N THR A 5 45.58 0.03 27.17
CA THR A 5 44.33 -0.76 27.14
C THR A 5 43.24 -0.08 26.33
N GLN A 6 43.30 1.26 26.13
CA GLN A 6 42.33 1.99 25.33
C GLN A 6 42.54 1.81 23.82
N SER A 7 43.78 1.73 23.34
CA SER A 7 44.08 1.50 21.93
C SER A 7 43.66 0.10 21.50
N ASN A 8 43.92 -0.91 22.34
CA ASN A 8 43.49 -2.28 22.11
C ASN A 8 41.95 -2.41 22.09
N MET A 9 41.23 -1.75 23.01
CA MET A 9 39.76 -1.76 23.01
C MET A 9 39.17 -1.12 21.75
N ARG A 10 39.74 -0.02 21.26
CA ARG A 10 39.31 0.62 19.98
C ARG A 10 39.61 -0.26 18.77
N PHE A 11 40.71 -0.99 18.77
CA PHE A 11 41.07 -1.93 17.70
C PHE A 11 40.11 -3.14 17.66
N TYR A 12 39.81 -3.76 18.82
CA TYR A 12 38.84 -4.84 18.92
C TYR A 12 37.43 -4.37 18.53
N GLN A 13 37.00 -3.17 18.93
CA GLN A 13 35.74 -2.59 18.49
C GLN A 13 35.68 -2.36 16.97
N ARG A 14 36.80 -1.91 16.36
CA ARG A 14 36.87 -1.78 14.89
C ARG A 14 36.82 -3.13 14.19
N LEU A 15 37.48 -4.15 14.68
CA LEU A 15 37.42 -5.51 14.11
C LEU A 15 36.02 -6.14 14.24
N GLN A 16 35.36 -5.93 15.39
CA GLN A 16 33.95 -6.36 15.54
C GLN A 16 33.03 -5.63 14.59
N ASN A 17 33.18 -4.32 14.41
CA ASN A 17 32.39 -3.52 13.47
C ASN A 17 32.61 -3.94 12.00
N ILE A 18 33.86 -4.26 11.61
CA ILE A 18 34.17 -4.78 10.27
C ILE A 18 33.49 -6.14 10.06
N SER A 19 33.49 -7.00 11.11
CA SER A 19 32.80 -8.29 11.04
C SER A 19 31.26 -8.14 10.92
N GLU A 20 30.64 -7.24 11.68
CA GLU A 20 29.21 -6.96 11.59
C GLU A 20 28.84 -6.36 10.23
N THR A 21 29.61 -5.40 9.74
CA THR A 21 29.40 -4.78 8.42
C THR A 21 29.45 -5.81 7.30
N LYS A 22 30.40 -6.76 7.32
CA LYS A 22 30.47 -7.83 6.33
C LYS A 22 29.24 -8.74 6.38
N LYS A 23 28.74 -9.07 7.57
CA LYS A 23 27.49 -9.85 7.72
C LYS A 23 26.28 -9.10 7.15
N ASP A 24 26.19 -7.78 7.37
CA ASP A 24 25.13 -6.94 6.84
C ASP A 24 25.16 -6.91 5.30
N TYR A 25 26.34 -6.76 4.68
CA TYR A 25 26.50 -6.83 3.23
C TYR A 25 26.12 -8.19 2.66
N PHE A 26 26.58 -9.26 3.30
CA PHE A 26 26.20 -10.61 2.89
C PHE A 26 24.67 -10.80 2.97
N PHE A 27 24.05 -10.35 4.06
CA PHE A 27 22.61 -10.43 4.20
C PHE A 27 21.87 -9.59 3.14
N PHE A 28 22.39 -8.40 2.81
CA PHE A 28 21.83 -7.59 1.72
C PHE A 28 21.87 -8.33 0.37
N ILE A 29 22.98 -8.99 0.04
CA ILE A 29 23.11 -9.81 -1.16
C ILE A 29 22.08 -10.95 -1.16
N VAL A 30 21.91 -11.63 -0.02
CA VAL A 30 20.88 -12.66 0.14
C VAL A 30 19.47 -12.10 -0.09
N LEU A 31 19.17 -10.91 0.46
CA LEU A 31 17.87 -10.24 0.23
C LEU A 31 17.66 -9.89 -1.25
N VAL A 32 18.71 -9.46 -1.97
CA VAL A 32 18.63 -9.17 -3.40
C VAL A 32 18.27 -10.44 -4.18
N PHE A 33 18.99 -11.53 -3.98
CA PHE A 33 18.71 -12.80 -4.66
C PHE A 33 17.33 -13.36 -4.30
N ALA A 34 16.98 -13.38 -3.02
CA ALA A 34 15.69 -13.86 -2.55
C ALA A 34 14.54 -12.99 -3.10
N GLY A 35 14.67 -11.67 -3.03
CA GLY A 35 13.65 -10.76 -3.53
C GLY A 35 13.45 -10.87 -5.05
N LEU A 36 14.54 -10.92 -5.83
CA LEU A 36 14.43 -11.11 -7.29
C LEU A 36 13.80 -12.46 -7.64
N LEU A 37 14.11 -13.52 -6.91
CA LEU A 37 13.55 -14.85 -7.14
C LEU A 37 12.05 -14.91 -6.76
N ILE A 38 11.71 -14.43 -5.56
CA ILE A 38 10.34 -14.49 -5.03
C ILE A 38 9.40 -13.63 -5.88
N PHE A 39 9.84 -12.44 -6.29
CA PHE A 39 9.01 -11.50 -7.04
C PHE A 39 9.18 -11.56 -8.56
N ALA A 40 9.89 -12.59 -9.08
CA ALA A 40 10.06 -12.77 -10.52
C ALA A 40 8.74 -12.81 -11.33
N PRO A 41 7.65 -13.45 -10.85
CA PRO A 41 6.38 -13.44 -11.56
C PRO A 41 5.78 -12.04 -11.75
N SER A 42 6.03 -11.09 -10.83
CA SER A 42 5.52 -9.72 -10.94
C SER A 42 6.13 -8.93 -12.10
N LEU A 43 7.28 -9.33 -12.62
CA LEU A 43 7.90 -8.73 -13.80
C LEU A 43 7.03 -8.86 -15.07
N GLN A 44 6.09 -9.82 -15.09
CA GLN A 44 5.17 -10.05 -16.20
C GLN A 44 3.85 -9.27 -16.08
N ILE A 45 3.63 -8.54 -14.98
CA ILE A 45 2.43 -7.73 -14.79
C ILE A 45 2.47 -6.53 -15.76
N PRO A 46 1.54 -6.39 -16.72
CA PRO A 46 1.49 -5.23 -17.62
C PRO A 46 1.11 -3.96 -16.85
N PHE A 47 1.12 -2.81 -17.49
CA PHE A 47 0.49 -1.61 -16.92
C PHE A 47 -1.02 -1.82 -16.83
N PHE A 48 -1.59 -1.47 -15.69
CA PHE A 48 -3.02 -1.61 -15.43
C PHE A 48 -3.51 -0.46 -14.52
N SER A 49 -4.82 -0.34 -14.35
CA SER A 49 -5.46 0.68 -13.51
C SER A 49 -5.00 2.10 -13.88
N ASP A 50 -4.53 2.89 -12.92
CA ASP A 50 -4.10 4.30 -13.09
C ASP A 50 -2.61 4.47 -13.39
N GLU A 51 -1.87 3.38 -13.58
CA GLU A 51 -0.42 3.45 -13.77
C GLU A 51 -0.04 4.28 -15.01
N ILE A 52 -0.75 4.09 -16.12
CA ILE A 52 -0.49 4.86 -17.36
C ILE A 52 -0.73 6.36 -17.16
N ALA A 53 -1.84 6.71 -16.48
CA ALA A 53 -2.13 8.12 -16.21
C ALA A 53 -1.07 8.74 -15.29
N PHE A 54 -0.61 7.99 -14.29
CA PHE A 54 0.45 8.42 -13.38
C PHE A 54 1.77 8.61 -14.11
N ILE A 55 2.15 7.67 -14.98
CA ILE A 55 3.35 7.72 -15.80
C ILE A 55 3.29 8.92 -16.76
N LYS A 56 2.22 9.04 -17.57
CA LYS A 56 2.04 10.15 -18.51
C LYS A 56 2.10 11.53 -17.84
N ARG A 57 1.46 11.67 -16.65
CA ARG A 57 1.50 12.91 -15.87
C ARG A 57 2.93 13.32 -15.49
N ASN A 58 3.78 12.36 -15.17
CA ASN A 58 5.13 12.58 -14.69
C ASN A 58 6.19 12.44 -15.79
N THR A 59 5.79 12.18 -17.05
CA THR A 59 6.69 12.12 -18.17
C THR A 59 7.35 13.49 -18.39
N VAL A 60 8.68 13.48 -18.53
CA VAL A 60 9.52 14.64 -18.85
C VAL A 60 10.39 14.31 -20.05
N SER A 61 10.58 15.27 -20.94
CA SER A 61 11.44 15.12 -22.12
C SER A 61 12.91 15.49 -21.85
N GLY A 62 13.21 16.05 -20.68
CA GLY A 62 14.56 16.42 -20.27
C GLY A 62 14.67 16.77 -18.80
N PHE A 63 15.88 16.73 -18.25
CA PHE A 63 16.16 17.02 -16.84
C PHE A 63 15.73 18.43 -16.41
N SER A 64 15.72 19.40 -17.32
CA SER A 64 15.26 20.77 -17.05
C SER A 64 13.79 20.86 -16.65
N GLN A 65 12.98 19.85 -16.98
CA GLN A 65 11.56 19.80 -16.63
C GLN A 65 11.29 19.13 -15.26
N LEU A 66 12.26 18.45 -14.66
CA LEU A 66 12.08 17.79 -13.36
C LEU A 66 11.62 18.73 -12.25
N PRO A 67 12.11 19.99 -12.14
CA PRO A 67 11.61 20.91 -11.11
C PRO A 67 10.11 21.19 -11.20
N SER A 68 9.51 21.20 -12.42
CA SER A 68 8.07 21.43 -12.59
C SER A 68 7.20 20.34 -11.96
N LEU A 69 7.76 19.17 -11.68
CA LEU A 69 7.05 18.07 -11.00
C LEU A 69 6.75 18.39 -9.52
N PHE A 70 7.49 19.33 -8.92
CA PHE A 70 7.20 19.82 -7.56
C PHE A 70 5.98 20.74 -7.51
N GLU A 71 5.59 21.32 -8.64
CA GLU A 71 4.39 22.17 -8.75
C GLU A 71 3.13 21.34 -9.02
N LYS A 72 3.31 20.11 -9.53
CA LYS A 72 2.19 19.24 -9.93
C LYS A 72 1.47 18.67 -8.70
N LYS A 73 0.17 18.87 -8.67
CA LYS A 73 -0.72 18.19 -7.72
C LYS A 73 -0.97 16.76 -8.21
N THR A 74 -1.08 15.82 -7.27
CA THR A 74 -1.38 14.43 -7.56
C THR A 74 -2.89 14.19 -7.41
N TYR A 75 -3.49 13.36 -8.29
CA TYR A 75 -4.91 12.98 -8.23
C TYR A 75 -5.87 14.19 -8.14
N ASP A 76 -6.05 14.87 -9.27
CA ASP A 76 -7.03 15.97 -9.45
C ASP A 76 -6.90 17.13 -8.42
N GLY A 77 -5.69 17.30 -7.89
CA GLY A 77 -5.38 18.39 -6.98
C GLY A 77 -5.56 18.10 -5.49
N PHE A 78 -5.99 16.88 -5.11
CA PHE A 78 -6.22 16.55 -3.70
C PHE A 78 -4.94 16.30 -2.88
N TYR A 79 -3.87 15.83 -3.53
CA TYR A 79 -2.64 15.44 -2.83
C TYR A 79 -1.42 16.20 -3.34
N TYR A 80 -0.55 16.59 -2.40
CA TYR A 80 0.74 17.18 -2.71
C TYR A 80 1.86 16.22 -2.31
N ARG A 81 2.41 15.51 -3.30
CA ARG A 81 3.43 14.47 -3.13
C ARG A 81 4.59 14.65 -4.13
N PRO A 82 5.26 15.81 -4.09
CA PRO A 82 6.20 16.19 -5.15
C PRO A 82 7.39 15.24 -5.27
N LEU A 83 7.88 14.65 -4.16
CA LEU A 83 9.01 13.73 -4.24
C LEU A 83 8.67 12.46 -5.01
N GLY A 84 7.46 11.91 -4.82
CA GLY A 84 7.03 10.75 -5.59
C GLY A 84 6.86 11.07 -7.09
N ASN A 85 6.32 12.25 -7.42
CA ASN A 85 6.25 12.72 -8.80
C ASN A 85 7.65 12.87 -9.40
N PHE A 86 8.60 13.47 -8.68
CA PHE A 86 9.99 13.65 -9.10
C PHE A 86 10.69 12.32 -9.38
N VAL A 87 10.59 11.35 -8.45
CA VAL A 87 11.18 10.00 -8.63
C VAL A 87 10.52 9.28 -9.80
N SER A 88 9.19 9.40 -9.96
CA SER A 88 8.47 8.87 -11.12
C SER A 88 8.95 9.53 -12.42
N GLY A 89 9.18 10.84 -12.42
CA GLY A 89 9.70 11.57 -13.60
C GLY A 89 11.09 11.10 -14.01
N ILE A 90 11.99 10.87 -13.05
CA ILE A 90 13.30 10.27 -13.35
C ILE A 90 13.13 8.87 -13.94
N LEU A 91 12.28 8.06 -13.34
CA LEU A 91 12.05 6.70 -13.83
C LEU A 91 11.45 6.70 -15.23
N THR A 92 10.46 7.56 -15.50
CA THR A 92 9.84 7.66 -16.84
C THR A 92 10.83 8.15 -17.90
N PHE A 93 11.74 9.06 -17.54
CA PHE A 93 12.78 9.54 -18.44
C PHE A 93 13.70 8.39 -18.92
N PHE A 94 14.08 7.47 -18.03
CA PHE A 94 14.96 6.34 -18.39
C PHE A 94 14.21 5.11 -18.91
N ALA A 95 13.03 4.84 -18.39
CA ALA A 95 12.28 3.63 -18.69
C ALA A 95 11.32 3.79 -19.89
N GLY A 96 10.86 5.01 -20.18
CA GLY A 96 9.81 5.23 -21.19
C GLY A 96 8.59 4.34 -20.91
N ASP A 97 8.17 3.58 -21.92
CA ASP A 97 7.06 2.63 -21.84
C ASP A 97 7.49 1.20 -21.44
N ASN A 98 8.74 1.00 -21.02
CA ASN A 98 9.24 -0.33 -20.67
C ASN A 98 8.73 -0.78 -19.30
N VAL A 99 7.64 -1.55 -19.29
CA VAL A 99 6.99 -2.09 -18.09
C VAL A 99 7.98 -2.81 -17.17
N LEU A 100 8.91 -3.59 -17.73
CA LEU A 100 9.86 -4.39 -16.97
C LEU A 100 10.72 -3.53 -16.04
N LEU A 101 11.15 -2.34 -16.49
CA LEU A 101 11.96 -1.44 -15.68
C LEU A 101 11.19 -0.88 -14.48
N TYR A 102 9.90 -0.60 -14.64
CA TYR A 102 9.05 -0.18 -13.52
C TYR A 102 8.85 -1.31 -12.50
N ARG A 103 8.62 -2.54 -12.96
CA ARG A 103 8.48 -3.71 -12.06
C ARG A 103 9.79 -4.00 -11.34
N LEU A 104 10.91 -3.99 -12.04
CA LEU A 104 12.23 -4.16 -11.45
C LEU A 104 12.52 -3.08 -10.41
N PHE A 105 12.22 -1.81 -10.71
CA PHE A 105 12.37 -0.70 -9.76
C PHE A 105 11.54 -0.92 -8.50
N ASN A 106 10.29 -1.39 -8.62
CA ASN A 106 9.43 -1.71 -7.50
C ASN A 106 10.06 -2.79 -6.60
N ILE A 107 10.60 -3.85 -7.18
CA ILE A 107 11.26 -4.95 -6.47
C ILE A 107 12.52 -4.46 -5.75
N LEU A 108 13.38 -3.71 -6.45
CA LEU A 108 14.61 -3.17 -5.86
C LEU A 108 14.31 -2.24 -4.69
N LEU A 109 13.29 -1.39 -4.82
CA LEU A 109 12.89 -0.49 -3.74
C LEU A 109 12.33 -1.27 -2.54
N GLN A 110 11.60 -2.39 -2.76
CA GLN A 110 11.16 -3.29 -1.68
C GLN A 110 12.36 -3.91 -0.95
N ILE A 111 13.36 -4.38 -1.70
CA ILE A 111 14.58 -4.98 -1.13
C ILE A 111 15.34 -3.94 -0.29
N VAL A 112 15.55 -2.74 -0.82
CA VAL A 112 16.20 -1.64 -0.10
C VAL A 112 15.42 -1.27 1.17
N ASN A 113 14.10 -1.16 1.09
CA ASN A 113 13.25 -0.89 2.24
C ASN A 113 13.35 -2.01 3.30
N THR A 114 13.40 -3.27 2.86
CA THR A 114 13.60 -4.41 3.77
C THR A 114 14.96 -4.34 4.47
N PHE A 115 16.01 -3.92 3.77
CA PHE A 115 17.32 -3.76 4.37
C PHE A 115 17.36 -2.57 5.34
N ILE A 116 16.72 -1.44 5.02
CA ILE A 116 16.58 -0.30 5.95
C ILE A 116 15.82 -0.74 7.20
N PHE A 117 14.73 -1.49 7.03
CA PHE A 117 13.98 -2.08 8.14
C PHE A 117 14.82 -3.06 8.97
N PHE A 118 15.65 -3.90 8.34
CA PHE A 118 16.61 -4.75 9.04
C PHE A 118 17.52 -3.95 9.96
N GLN A 119 18.06 -2.81 9.52
CA GLN A 119 18.90 -1.96 10.37
C GLN A 119 18.13 -1.41 11.57
N PHE A 120 16.85 -1.06 11.40
CA PHE A 120 15.98 -0.70 12.52
C PHE A 120 15.73 -1.88 13.47
N ALA A 121 15.40 -3.05 12.94
CA ALA A 121 15.18 -4.25 13.71
C ALA A 121 16.42 -4.67 14.52
N LYS A 122 17.64 -4.38 14.03
CA LYS A 122 18.89 -4.58 14.79
C LYS A 122 18.94 -3.74 16.08
N ILE A 123 18.42 -2.51 16.05
CA ILE A 123 18.37 -1.67 17.27
C ILE A 123 17.46 -2.33 18.31
N ILE A 124 16.31 -2.85 17.86
CA ILE A 124 15.36 -3.54 18.72
C ILE A 124 15.92 -4.89 19.22
N SER A 125 16.58 -5.66 18.34
CA SER A 125 17.15 -6.96 18.67
C SER A 125 18.24 -6.90 19.74
N ARG A 126 18.98 -5.78 19.80
CA ARG A 126 19.97 -5.53 20.85
C ARG A 126 19.33 -5.41 22.24
N LYS A 127 18.07 -4.92 22.32
CA LYS A 127 17.35 -4.81 23.60
C LYS A 127 16.94 -6.16 24.19
N ILE A 128 16.81 -7.18 23.36
CA ILE A 128 16.49 -8.56 23.77
C ILE A 128 17.70 -9.49 23.65
N GLU A 129 18.88 -8.94 23.35
CA GLU A 129 20.14 -9.65 23.20
C GLU A 129 20.08 -10.85 22.22
N ASN A 130 19.22 -10.74 21.19
CA ASN A 130 19.04 -11.80 20.22
C ASN A 130 19.07 -11.27 18.77
N PRO A 131 20.21 -11.40 18.07
CA PRO A 131 20.39 -10.88 16.73
C PRO A 131 19.47 -11.56 15.69
N MET A 132 19.02 -12.81 15.94
CA MET A 132 18.16 -13.55 15.02
C MET A 132 16.81 -12.86 14.83
N LEU A 133 16.33 -12.08 15.81
CA LEU A 133 15.09 -11.30 15.67
C LEU A 133 15.15 -10.36 14.47
N ALA A 134 16.26 -9.67 14.25
CA ALA A 134 16.38 -8.70 13.15
C ALA A 134 16.33 -9.40 11.79
N TYR A 135 17.06 -10.50 11.63
CA TYR A 135 17.04 -11.29 10.39
C TYR A 135 15.65 -11.87 10.11
N SER A 136 15.03 -12.46 11.13
CA SER A 136 13.68 -13.04 11.00
C SER A 136 12.65 -11.98 10.63
N ALA A 137 12.67 -10.82 11.29
CA ALA A 137 11.74 -9.73 11.01
C ALA A 137 11.93 -9.20 9.57
N ALA A 138 13.17 -9.03 9.11
CA ALA A 138 13.44 -8.59 7.75
C ALA A 138 12.93 -9.60 6.70
N ILE A 139 13.21 -10.89 6.89
CA ILE A 139 12.74 -11.94 5.98
C ILE A 139 11.20 -12.00 5.95
N LEU A 140 10.54 -11.95 7.11
CA LEU A 140 9.07 -11.95 7.18
C LEU A 140 8.47 -10.68 6.58
N PHE A 141 9.11 -9.51 6.74
CA PHE A 141 8.65 -8.27 6.11
C PHE A 141 8.77 -8.32 4.58
N LEU A 142 9.85 -8.92 4.06
CA LEU A 142 10.05 -9.09 2.62
C LEU A 142 8.85 -9.78 1.98
N VAL A 143 8.35 -10.85 2.60
CA VAL A 143 7.27 -11.71 2.07
C VAL A 143 5.92 -11.45 2.72
N PHE A 144 5.76 -10.37 3.48
CA PHE A 144 4.49 -10.09 4.16
C PHE A 144 3.35 -9.87 3.16
N PRO A 145 2.29 -10.70 3.18
CA PRO A 145 1.26 -10.67 2.14
C PRO A 145 0.40 -9.40 2.13
N GLY A 146 0.43 -8.61 3.22
CA GLY A 146 -0.24 -7.31 3.29
C GLY A 146 0.46 -6.21 2.49
N ASN A 147 1.68 -6.47 1.98
CA ASN A 147 2.47 -5.55 1.18
C ASN A 147 2.24 -5.69 -0.34
N ASP A 148 1.31 -6.57 -0.76
CA ASP A 148 1.02 -6.84 -2.17
C ASP A 148 0.73 -5.58 -2.99
N TYR A 149 -0.17 -4.71 -2.52
CA TYR A 149 -0.46 -3.44 -3.20
C TYR A 149 0.76 -2.53 -3.32
N ALA A 150 1.55 -2.45 -2.24
CA ALA A 150 2.73 -1.59 -2.24
C ALA A 150 3.79 -2.07 -3.23
N LEU A 151 3.89 -3.37 -3.50
CA LEU A 151 4.88 -3.95 -4.42
C LEU A 151 4.37 -4.05 -5.86
N LEU A 152 3.15 -4.62 -6.05
CA LEU A 152 2.65 -5.00 -7.35
C LEU A 152 2.07 -3.83 -8.14
N TRP A 153 1.64 -2.77 -7.46
CA TRP A 153 1.06 -1.57 -8.06
C TRP A 153 2.05 -0.41 -8.09
N HIS A 154 2.42 0.05 -9.28
CA HIS A 154 3.46 1.09 -9.40
C HIS A 154 3.05 2.42 -8.76
N THR A 155 1.79 2.81 -8.82
CA THR A 155 1.31 4.06 -8.19
C THR A 155 1.43 4.08 -6.66
N ALA A 156 1.64 2.92 -6.02
CA ALA A 156 2.03 2.85 -4.61
C ALA A 156 3.50 3.24 -4.33
N LEU A 157 4.21 3.80 -5.32
CA LEU A 157 5.55 4.37 -5.17
C LEU A 157 5.66 5.31 -3.97
N PHE A 158 4.63 6.12 -3.73
CA PHE A 158 4.59 7.05 -2.59
C PHE A 158 4.71 6.35 -1.23
N ASP A 159 4.11 5.18 -1.07
CA ASP A 159 4.18 4.39 0.17
C ASP A 159 5.58 3.81 0.38
N ARG A 160 6.20 3.32 -0.69
CA ARG A 160 7.55 2.74 -0.63
C ARG A 160 8.61 3.82 -0.35
N LEU A 161 8.50 4.99 -0.96
CA LEU A 161 9.40 6.11 -0.70
C LEU A 161 9.23 6.62 0.73
N LEU A 162 7.99 6.83 1.15
CA LEU A 162 7.68 7.17 2.54
C LEU A 162 8.36 6.21 3.51
N PHE A 163 8.19 4.90 3.32
CA PHE A 163 8.73 3.88 4.21
C PHE A 163 10.24 4.01 4.39
N GLY A 164 10.98 4.02 3.27
CA GLY A 164 12.44 4.12 3.32
C GLY A 164 12.91 5.38 4.03
N LEU A 165 12.34 6.53 3.67
CA LEU A 165 12.70 7.83 4.24
C LEU A 165 12.29 7.95 5.71
N TYR A 166 11.14 7.42 6.09
CA TYR A 166 10.66 7.38 7.46
C TYR A 166 11.62 6.59 8.37
N PHE A 167 12.02 5.41 7.93
CA PHE A 167 12.97 4.59 8.69
C PHE A 167 14.39 5.16 8.69
N LEU A 168 14.84 5.79 7.61
CA LEU A 168 16.14 6.51 7.60
C LEU A 168 16.14 7.68 8.60
N ALA A 169 15.03 8.45 8.67
CA ALA A 169 14.86 9.50 9.67
C ALA A 169 14.88 8.93 11.09
N LEU A 170 14.14 7.83 11.31
CA LEU A 170 14.07 7.17 12.62
C LEU A 170 15.40 6.58 13.04
N LEU A 171 16.13 5.89 12.16
CA LEU A 171 17.47 5.35 12.39
C LEU A 171 18.46 6.45 12.75
N SER A 172 18.42 7.58 12.02
CA SER A 172 19.30 8.72 12.30
C SER A 172 19.06 9.33 13.69
N PHE A 173 17.80 9.35 14.14
CA PHE A 173 17.45 9.76 15.50
C PHE A 173 17.88 8.74 16.55
N LEU A 174 17.56 7.45 16.34
CA LEU A 174 17.78 6.38 17.33
C LEU A 174 19.26 6.08 17.58
N LYS A 175 20.14 6.39 16.63
CA LYS A 175 21.59 6.16 16.78
C LYS A 175 22.15 6.79 18.07
N ASN A 176 21.68 7.98 18.43
CA ASN A 176 22.12 8.72 19.62
C ASN A 176 20.97 9.30 20.44
N PHE A 177 19.73 9.01 20.10
CA PHE A 177 18.51 9.63 20.66
C PHE A 177 18.57 11.16 20.65
N LYS A 178 19.10 11.71 19.54
CA LYS A 178 19.24 13.16 19.32
C LYS A 178 18.58 13.57 18.01
N VAL A 179 17.99 14.74 18.01
CA VAL A 179 17.56 15.40 16.80
C VAL A 179 18.79 15.77 15.97
N THR A 180 18.87 15.27 14.75
CA THR A 180 19.99 15.51 13.83
C THR A 180 19.48 16.14 12.55
N VAL A 181 20.32 16.90 11.86
CA VAL A 181 20.00 17.48 10.54
C VAL A 181 19.58 16.36 9.56
N THR A 182 20.29 15.24 9.58
CA THR A 182 19.99 14.08 8.73
C THR A 182 18.59 13.50 9.02
N SER A 183 18.22 13.40 10.32
CA SER A 183 16.87 12.94 10.70
C SER A 183 15.77 13.90 10.22
N ILE A 184 15.99 15.20 10.37
CA ILE A 184 15.04 16.23 9.89
C ILE A 184 14.95 16.18 8.36
N PHE A 185 16.07 16.09 7.67
CA PHE A 185 16.12 16.03 6.20
C PHE A 185 15.30 14.85 5.66
N PHE A 186 15.52 13.63 6.17
CA PHE A 186 14.73 12.48 5.74
C PHE A 186 13.26 12.58 6.14
N PHE A 187 12.94 13.19 7.27
CA PHE A 187 11.55 13.43 7.67
C PHE A 187 10.85 14.40 6.71
N ILE A 188 11.51 15.49 6.30
CA ILE A 188 10.97 16.42 5.29
C ILE A 188 10.71 15.68 3.97
N LEU A 189 11.67 14.87 3.49
CA LEU A 189 11.47 14.06 2.28
C LEU A 189 10.33 13.04 2.43
N ALA A 190 10.15 12.46 3.62
CA ALA A 190 9.03 11.58 3.90
C ALA A 190 7.68 12.31 3.80
N MET A 191 7.57 13.54 4.34
CA MET A 191 6.37 14.38 4.21
C MET A 191 6.08 14.77 2.75
N LEU A 192 7.13 15.05 1.96
CA LEU A 192 7.01 15.30 0.52
C LEU A 192 6.64 14.06 -0.29
N SER A 193 6.72 12.86 0.31
CA SER A 193 6.30 11.60 -0.32
C SER A 193 4.84 11.27 -0.01
N LYS A 194 4.43 11.31 1.26
CA LYS A 194 3.06 10.95 1.66
C LYS A 194 2.68 11.43 3.07
N GLU A 195 1.40 11.70 3.26
CA GLU A 195 0.83 12.25 4.51
C GLU A 195 0.97 11.30 5.72
N ALA A 196 1.19 10.00 5.52
CA ALA A 196 1.43 9.07 6.63
C ALA A 196 2.71 9.40 7.43
N ALA A 197 3.63 10.21 6.86
CA ALA A 197 4.76 10.79 7.60
C ALA A 197 4.33 11.67 8.80
N PHE A 198 3.10 12.15 8.85
CA PHE A 198 2.60 12.99 9.94
C PHE A 198 2.56 12.26 11.29
N SER A 199 2.63 10.94 11.28
CA SER A 199 2.80 10.12 12.49
C SER A 199 4.19 10.21 13.12
N PHE A 200 5.21 10.68 12.39
CA PHE A 200 6.61 10.60 12.79
C PHE A 200 6.92 11.30 14.12
N PRO A 201 6.45 12.54 14.40
CA PRO A 201 6.72 13.20 15.68
C PRO A 201 6.24 12.38 16.88
N PHE A 202 5.09 11.71 16.77
CA PHE A 202 4.56 10.83 17.82
C PHE A 202 5.43 9.59 17.99
N VAL A 203 5.92 9.01 16.88
CA VAL A 203 6.84 7.86 16.93
C VAL A 203 8.18 8.25 17.56
N ILE A 204 8.69 9.44 17.31
CA ILE A 204 9.87 9.97 18.01
C ILE A 204 9.63 10.08 19.51
N PHE A 205 8.46 10.61 19.91
CA PHE A 205 8.09 10.71 21.31
C PHE A 205 8.10 9.35 22.02
N ILE A 206 7.38 8.36 21.48
CA ILE A 206 7.35 7.02 22.11
C ILE A 206 8.72 6.34 22.09
N SER A 207 9.49 6.51 21.00
CA SER A 207 10.81 5.93 20.88
C SER A 207 11.79 6.53 21.89
N ASP A 208 11.81 7.84 22.09
CA ASP A 208 12.69 8.47 23.09
C ASP A 208 12.24 8.10 24.51
N TYR A 209 10.93 8.13 24.78
CA TYR A 209 10.41 7.85 26.12
C TYR A 209 10.65 6.40 26.56
N PHE A 210 10.42 5.43 25.68
CA PHE A 210 10.49 4.01 26.07
C PHE A 210 11.84 3.36 25.80
N LEU A 211 12.59 3.78 24.74
CA LEU A 211 13.82 3.12 24.32
C LEU A 211 15.07 3.81 24.81
N ASN A 212 15.02 5.10 25.16
CA ASN A 212 16.17 5.87 25.63
C ASN A 212 16.39 5.67 27.12
N GLU A 213 17.32 4.80 27.49
CA GLU A 213 17.62 4.48 28.90
C GLU A 213 18.28 5.64 29.67
N LYS A 214 19.03 6.50 28.96
CA LYS A 214 19.82 7.58 29.56
C LYS A 214 19.05 8.89 29.77
N GLY A 215 17.92 9.05 29.16
CA GLY A 215 17.14 10.31 29.17
C GLY A 215 15.64 10.09 29.24
N ASN A 216 15.20 9.10 29.98
CA ASN A 216 13.80 8.66 30.05
C ASN A 216 12.96 9.68 30.85
N SER A 217 12.61 10.81 30.23
CA SER A 217 11.66 11.77 30.79
C SER A 217 10.69 12.26 29.72
N VAL A 218 9.42 12.44 30.11
CA VAL A 218 8.37 13.02 29.24
C VAL A 218 8.82 14.37 28.69
N LYS A 219 9.45 15.22 29.52
CA LYS A 219 9.96 16.53 29.11
C LYS A 219 11.03 16.43 28.01
N SER A 220 11.96 15.49 28.11
CA SER A 220 12.97 15.23 27.07
C SER A 220 12.33 14.77 25.77
N ALA A 221 11.43 13.79 25.85
CA ALA A 221 10.73 13.25 24.70
C ALA A 221 9.86 14.33 24.01
N LEU A 222 9.13 15.15 24.76
CA LEU A 222 8.36 16.28 24.23
C LEU A 222 9.26 17.32 23.56
N LYS A 223 10.40 17.67 24.16
CA LYS A 223 11.35 18.64 23.57
C LYS A 223 11.87 18.15 22.22
N LYS A 224 12.23 16.88 22.11
CA LYS A 224 12.78 16.30 20.87
C LYS A 224 11.70 16.12 19.80
N SER A 225 10.53 15.57 20.16
CA SER A 225 9.41 15.42 19.23
C SER A 225 8.86 16.78 18.80
N GLY A 226 8.89 17.80 19.68
CA GLY A 226 8.47 19.17 19.40
C GLY A 226 9.17 19.79 18.19
N VAL A 227 10.46 19.47 17.99
CA VAL A 227 11.18 19.92 16.78
C VAL A 227 10.52 19.39 15.51
N TYR A 228 10.18 18.11 15.47
CA TYR A 228 9.51 17.50 14.30
C TYR A 228 8.08 18.02 14.14
N PHE A 229 7.38 18.33 15.24
CA PHE A 229 6.07 19.00 15.18
C PHE A 229 6.17 20.39 14.55
N LEU A 230 7.21 21.18 14.83
CA LEU A 230 7.41 22.48 14.19
C LEU A 230 7.55 22.34 12.66
N PHE A 231 8.34 21.37 12.18
CA PHE A 231 8.45 21.09 10.74
C PHE A 231 7.13 20.60 10.14
N LEU A 232 6.38 19.75 10.86
CA LEU A 232 5.05 19.30 10.44
C LEU A 232 4.06 20.44 10.31
N ILE A 233 4.00 21.33 11.31
CA ILE A 233 3.13 22.51 11.28
C ILE A 233 3.53 23.42 10.11
N GLY A 234 4.84 23.68 9.94
CA GLY A 234 5.35 24.47 8.81
C GLY A 234 4.94 23.88 7.46
N PHE A 235 5.01 22.55 7.32
CA PHE A 235 4.59 21.86 6.10
C PHE A 235 3.07 21.95 5.86
N ILE A 236 2.26 21.84 6.92
CA ILE A 236 0.80 22.02 6.83
C ILE A 236 0.46 23.45 6.44
N LEU A 237 1.11 24.46 7.04
CA LEU A 237 0.91 25.85 6.68
C LEU A 237 1.31 26.13 5.23
N LEU A 238 2.44 25.58 4.77
CA LEU A 238 2.85 25.66 3.37
C LEU A 238 1.78 25.08 2.43
N ARG A 239 1.22 23.92 2.77
CA ARG A 239 0.13 23.31 1.99
C ARG A 239 -1.11 24.20 1.97
N LEU A 240 -1.50 24.80 3.10
CA LEU A 240 -2.63 25.73 3.17
C LEU A 240 -2.42 26.92 2.24
N LEU A 241 -1.22 27.50 2.22
CA LEU A 241 -0.87 28.62 1.34
C LEU A 241 -0.91 28.22 -0.14
N LEU A 242 -0.36 27.04 -0.50
CA LEU A 242 -0.30 26.57 -1.88
C LEU A 242 -1.66 26.13 -2.45
N PHE A 243 -2.61 25.73 -1.60
CA PHE A 243 -3.85 25.07 -2.04
C PHE A 243 -5.13 25.80 -1.63
N ASN A 244 -5.06 27.08 -1.25
CA ASN A 244 -6.22 27.94 -0.94
C ASN A 244 -7.24 27.23 -0.01
N ASN A 245 -6.79 26.80 1.18
CA ASN A 245 -7.60 26.15 2.22
C ASN A 245 -8.15 24.75 1.89
N ASN A 246 -7.93 24.20 0.72
CA ASN A 246 -8.40 22.86 0.35
C ASN A 246 -7.48 21.72 0.84
N VAL A 247 -6.72 21.92 1.92
CA VAL A 247 -5.78 20.92 2.47
C VAL A 247 -6.50 19.66 3.01
N PHE A 248 -7.77 19.83 3.41
CA PHE A 248 -8.57 18.76 4.04
C PHE A 248 -9.74 18.29 3.18
N THR A 249 -9.93 18.83 1.99
CA THR A 249 -11.09 18.56 1.13
C THR A 249 -11.02 17.22 0.35
N ALA A 250 -9.94 16.46 0.49
CA ALA A 250 -10.06 15.01 0.27
C ALA A 250 -11.18 14.37 1.14
N GLN A 251 -11.72 15.14 2.08
CA GLN A 251 -12.89 14.78 2.89
C GLN A 251 -14.16 14.65 2.05
N ASP A 252 -14.38 15.51 1.06
CA ASP A 252 -15.62 15.54 0.29
C ASP A 252 -15.70 14.40 -0.73
N ALA A 253 -14.54 13.94 -1.25
CA ALA A 253 -14.49 12.76 -2.13
C ALA A 253 -14.77 11.44 -1.38
N HIS A 254 -14.64 11.41 -0.05
CA HIS A 254 -14.75 10.20 0.77
C HIS A 254 -15.72 10.32 1.96
N GLY A 255 -16.46 11.41 2.06
CA GLY A 255 -17.42 11.69 3.13
C GLY A 255 -16.77 12.07 4.48
N SER A 256 -17.55 12.70 5.36
CA SER A 256 -17.13 13.00 6.74
C SER A 256 -17.02 11.70 7.54
N ALA A 257 -15.81 11.26 7.82
CA ALA A 257 -15.58 10.09 8.66
C ALA A 257 -15.83 10.43 10.12
N GLY A 258 -16.98 10.05 10.65
CA GLY A 258 -17.26 10.11 12.10
C GLY A 258 -16.32 9.18 12.89
N LEU A 259 -16.28 9.36 14.21
CA LEU A 259 -15.47 8.56 15.12
C LEU A 259 -15.68 7.04 14.94
N PHE A 260 -16.92 6.63 14.68
CA PHE A 260 -17.27 5.22 14.41
C PHE A 260 -16.53 4.68 13.16
N THR A 261 -16.43 5.46 12.09
CA THR A 261 -15.69 5.06 10.88
C THR A 261 -14.19 4.90 11.15
N ILE A 262 -13.61 5.80 11.94
CA ILE A 262 -12.21 5.71 12.36
C ILE A 262 -11.98 4.41 13.14
N VAL A 263 -12.79 4.13 14.17
CA VAL A 263 -12.69 2.92 14.98
C VAL A 263 -12.87 1.66 14.12
N LYS A 264 -13.90 1.64 13.26
CA LYS A 264 -14.13 0.53 12.31
C LYS A 264 -12.90 0.29 11.43
N ASN A 265 -12.29 1.35 10.88
CA ASN A 265 -11.12 1.21 10.03
C ASN A 265 -9.90 0.68 10.79
N TYR A 266 -9.69 1.05 12.06
CA TYR A 266 -8.65 0.44 12.89
C TYR A 266 -8.85 -1.08 13.04
N PHE A 267 -10.09 -1.55 13.23
CA PHE A 267 -10.38 -2.99 13.24
C PHE A 267 -10.06 -3.65 11.89
N PHE A 268 -10.38 -3.01 10.76
CA PHE A 268 -10.01 -3.52 9.45
C PHE A 268 -8.50 -3.56 9.27
N PHE A 269 -7.77 -2.49 9.59
CA PHE A 269 -6.31 -2.49 9.54
C PHE A 269 -5.70 -3.60 10.41
N GLY A 270 -6.17 -3.74 11.65
CA GLY A 270 -5.73 -4.79 12.57
C GLY A 270 -6.05 -6.19 12.04
N GLY A 271 -7.25 -6.39 11.52
CA GLY A 271 -7.68 -7.65 10.90
C GLY A 271 -6.79 -8.05 9.72
N PHE A 272 -6.44 -7.07 8.86
CA PHE A 272 -5.55 -7.33 7.71
C PHE A 272 -4.08 -7.55 8.08
N LEU A 273 -3.61 -6.97 9.17
CA LEU A 273 -2.28 -7.28 9.67
C LEU A 273 -2.23 -8.72 10.21
N LEU A 274 -3.25 -9.14 10.94
CA LEU A 274 -3.35 -10.49 11.51
C LEU A 274 -3.63 -11.56 10.44
N PHE A 275 -4.53 -11.24 9.52
CA PHE A 275 -4.99 -12.13 8.45
C PHE A 275 -4.84 -11.40 7.11
N PRO A 276 -3.65 -11.38 6.51
CA PRO A 276 -3.39 -10.63 5.29
C PRO A 276 -3.97 -11.32 4.03
N PHE A 277 -5.16 -11.88 4.17
CA PHE A 277 -5.97 -12.43 3.09
C PHE A 277 -6.85 -11.35 2.46
N SER A 278 -7.64 -11.71 1.45
CA SER A 278 -8.56 -10.72 0.86
C SER A 278 -9.71 -10.36 1.81
N PRO A 279 -10.24 -9.12 1.75
CA PRO A 279 -11.39 -8.73 2.56
C PRO A 279 -12.59 -9.65 2.39
N ARG A 280 -12.81 -10.14 1.16
CA ARG A 280 -13.92 -11.04 0.85
C ARG A 280 -13.74 -12.41 1.47
N GLU A 281 -12.53 -12.97 1.39
CA GLU A 281 -12.22 -14.26 2.05
C GLU A 281 -12.40 -14.15 3.55
N VAL A 282 -11.92 -13.05 4.18
CA VAL A 282 -12.14 -12.79 5.60
C VAL A 282 -13.62 -12.60 5.90
N GLN A 283 -14.35 -11.83 5.09
CA GLN A 283 -15.79 -11.65 5.25
C GLN A 283 -16.56 -12.96 5.05
N GLN A 284 -16.25 -13.74 4.02
CA GLN A 284 -16.89 -15.03 3.78
C GLN A 284 -16.64 -16.01 4.93
N VAL A 285 -15.41 -16.08 5.45
CA VAL A 285 -15.09 -16.90 6.63
C VAL A 285 -15.82 -16.40 7.87
N LEU A 286 -15.83 -15.08 8.10
CA LEU A 286 -16.52 -14.49 9.25
C LEU A 286 -18.04 -14.64 9.19
N PHE A 287 -18.64 -14.46 8.01
CA PHE A 287 -20.10 -14.55 7.85
C PHE A 287 -20.60 -15.99 7.65
N ALA A 288 -19.85 -16.83 6.93
CA ALA A 288 -20.21 -18.24 6.75
C ALA A 288 -19.92 -19.09 7.99
N HIS A 289 -18.94 -18.72 8.82
CA HIS A 289 -18.50 -19.47 10.00
C HIS A 289 -18.44 -18.57 11.25
N GLN A 290 -19.53 -17.88 11.55
CA GLN A 290 -19.61 -16.98 12.72
C GLN A 290 -19.10 -17.67 14.01
N THR A 291 -19.45 -18.93 14.20
CA THR A 291 -18.99 -19.72 15.34
C THR A 291 -17.46 -19.86 15.38
N VAL A 292 -16.83 -20.12 14.24
CA VAL A 292 -15.35 -20.23 14.13
C VAL A 292 -14.69 -18.87 14.40
N ALA A 293 -15.26 -17.79 13.89
CA ALA A 293 -14.77 -16.44 14.14
C ALA A 293 -14.89 -16.05 15.62
N PHE A 294 -16.01 -16.40 16.29
CA PHE A 294 -16.18 -16.20 17.73
C PHE A 294 -15.20 -17.02 18.54
N ILE A 295 -14.98 -18.29 18.19
CA ILE A 295 -14.00 -19.16 18.86
C ILE A 295 -12.60 -18.61 18.69
N ALA A 296 -12.20 -18.25 17.46
CA ALA A 296 -10.88 -17.67 17.19
C ALA A 296 -10.68 -16.34 17.91
N GLY A 297 -11.69 -15.46 17.91
CA GLY A 297 -11.70 -14.22 18.67
C GLY A 297 -11.62 -14.46 20.18
N GLY A 298 -12.37 -15.44 20.69
CA GLY A 298 -12.32 -15.85 22.10
C GLY A 298 -10.94 -16.38 22.51
N ILE A 299 -10.36 -17.27 21.71
CA ILE A 299 -8.99 -17.77 21.94
C ILE A 299 -7.98 -16.61 21.89
N GLY A 300 -8.11 -15.69 20.94
CA GLY A 300 -7.29 -14.49 20.86
C GLY A 300 -7.38 -13.63 22.11
N LEU A 301 -8.60 -13.37 22.61
CA LEU A 301 -8.83 -12.60 23.84
C LEU A 301 -8.29 -13.33 25.08
N ILE A 302 -8.48 -14.64 25.18
CA ILE A 302 -7.96 -15.46 26.30
C ILE A 302 -6.43 -15.44 26.27
N THR A 303 -5.82 -15.64 25.10
CA THR A 303 -4.37 -15.57 24.93
C THR A 303 -3.83 -14.19 25.28
N PHE A 304 -4.49 -13.14 24.83
CA PHE A 304 -4.15 -11.76 25.13
C PHE A 304 -4.26 -11.48 26.63
N SER A 305 -5.37 -11.88 27.27
CA SER A 305 -5.60 -11.73 28.71
C SER A 305 -4.59 -12.54 29.54
N PHE A 306 -4.22 -13.73 29.09
CA PHE A 306 -3.20 -14.57 29.73
C PHE A 306 -1.80 -13.95 29.61
N LEU A 307 -1.48 -13.35 28.47
CA LEU A 307 -0.23 -12.61 28.28
C LEU A 307 -0.20 -11.36 29.17
N LEU A 308 -1.32 -10.63 29.29
CA LEU A 308 -1.48 -9.50 30.22
C LEU A 308 -1.24 -9.96 31.67
N TYR A 309 -1.88 -11.04 32.09
CA TYR A 309 -1.75 -11.59 33.44
C TYR A 309 -0.28 -11.96 33.78
N LYS A 310 0.46 -12.55 32.83
CA LYS A 310 1.86 -12.93 33.03
C LYS A 310 2.85 -11.75 32.99
N LYS A 311 2.39 -10.49 32.92
CA LYS A 311 3.23 -9.28 32.87
C LYS A 311 4.32 -9.33 31.80
N ARG A 312 4.06 -9.99 30.65
CA ARG A 312 5.02 -10.08 29.54
C ARG A 312 5.03 -8.84 28.64
N PHE A 313 4.17 -7.86 28.93
CA PHE A 313 4.16 -6.59 28.23
C PHE A 313 5.19 -5.65 28.84
N ASP A 314 6.38 -5.74 28.31
CA ASP A 314 7.46 -4.80 28.63
C ASP A 314 7.36 -3.51 27.78
N LYS A 315 8.31 -2.62 28.01
CA LYS A 315 8.39 -1.36 27.25
C LYS A 315 8.45 -1.56 25.75
N LEU A 316 9.08 -2.63 25.30
CA LEU A 316 9.26 -2.91 23.86
C LEU A 316 7.95 -3.33 23.20
N PHE A 317 7.15 -4.17 23.86
CA PHE A 317 5.81 -4.51 23.39
C PHE A 317 4.97 -3.24 23.17
N TRP A 318 4.97 -2.33 24.14
CA TRP A 318 4.20 -1.08 24.02
C TRP A 318 4.72 -0.17 22.90
N VAL A 319 6.04 -0.06 22.73
CA VAL A 319 6.62 0.71 21.62
C VAL A 319 6.15 0.18 20.26
N LEU A 320 6.22 -1.14 20.05
CA LEU A 320 5.84 -1.74 18.78
C LEU A 320 4.34 -1.64 18.53
N SER A 321 3.51 -1.85 19.57
CA SER A 321 2.06 -1.70 19.48
C SER A 321 1.64 -0.25 19.18
N LEU A 322 2.22 0.71 19.90
CA LEU A 322 1.97 2.14 19.67
C LEU A 322 2.49 2.59 18.30
N PHE A 323 3.62 2.05 17.83
CA PHE A 323 4.11 2.31 16.47
C PHE A 323 3.06 1.93 15.42
N ILE A 324 2.47 0.73 15.53
CA ILE A 324 1.41 0.27 14.62
C ILE A 324 0.22 1.24 14.67
N ILE A 325 -0.28 1.55 15.87
CA ILE A 325 -1.45 2.42 16.06
C ILE A 325 -1.18 3.82 15.48
N LEU A 326 -0.03 4.42 15.80
CA LEU A 326 0.31 5.77 15.37
C LEU A 326 0.55 5.86 13.86
N THR A 327 1.12 4.84 13.23
CA THR A 327 1.36 4.83 11.78
C THR A 327 0.09 4.59 10.96
N ILE A 328 -0.95 3.98 11.55
CA ILE A 328 -2.29 3.88 10.96
C ILE A 328 -3.05 5.22 11.07
N LEU A 329 -2.81 6.02 12.11
CA LEU A 329 -3.60 7.21 12.44
C LEU A 329 -3.84 8.17 11.26
N PRO A 330 -2.84 8.56 10.44
CA PRO A 330 -3.08 9.46 9.32
C PRO A 330 -4.01 8.88 8.24
N ALA A 331 -4.11 7.56 8.14
CA ALA A 331 -4.93 6.83 7.18
C ALA A 331 -6.26 6.34 7.77
N SER A 332 -6.54 6.60 9.04
CA SER A 332 -7.67 6.00 9.77
C SER A 332 -9.05 6.38 9.25
N ARG A 333 -9.17 7.48 8.51
CA ARG A 333 -10.43 7.92 7.90
C ARG A 333 -10.87 7.07 6.72
N LEU A 334 -9.91 6.50 5.97
CA LEU A 334 -10.16 5.72 4.78
C LEU A 334 -9.34 4.43 4.81
N PHE A 335 -10.04 3.29 4.88
CA PHE A 335 -9.36 2.00 4.81
C PHE A 335 -8.92 1.70 3.37
N MET A 336 -7.59 1.66 3.15
CA MET A 336 -6.97 1.23 1.89
C MET A 336 -5.77 0.35 2.21
N ARG A 337 -5.63 -0.78 1.50
CA ARG A 337 -4.61 -1.80 1.81
C ARG A 337 -3.17 -1.31 1.70
N TRP A 338 -2.88 -0.43 0.76
CA TRP A 338 -1.51 0.13 0.62
C TRP A 338 -1.06 0.94 1.84
N TYR A 339 -1.97 1.44 2.68
CA TYR A 339 -1.62 2.09 3.95
C TYR A 339 -1.06 1.13 5.00
N LEU A 340 -1.17 -0.20 4.78
CA LEU A 340 -0.59 -1.20 5.68
C LEU A 340 0.94 -1.29 5.58
N TYR A 341 1.54 -0.75 4.52
CA TYR A 341 2.96 -0.94 4.26
C TYR A 341 3.86 -0.44 5.39
N LEU A 342 3.61 0.75 5.94
CA LEU A 342 4.38 1.28 7.07
C LEU A 342 4.05 0.57 8.39
N PRO A 343 2.78 0.38 8.80
CA PRO A 343 2.42 -0.36 10.01
C PRO A 343 2.88 -1.83 10.01
N SER A 344 2.98 -2.48 8.85
CA SER A 344 3.39 -3.88 8.74
C SER A 344 4.80 -4.14 9.29
N ALA A 345 5.70 -3.17 9.21
CA ALA A 345 7.02 -3.27 9.81
C ALA A 345 6.95 -3.44 11.34
N GLY A 346 6.15 -2.59 12.01
CA GLY A 346 5.90 -2.72 13.44
C GLY A 346 5.24 -4.04 13.80
N PHE A 347 4.25 -4.45 12.98
CA PHE A 347 3.53 -5.71 13.19
C PHE A 347 4.43 -6.95 13.05
N VAL A 348 5.19 -7.06 11.97
CA VAL A 348 6.10 -8.18 11.75
C VAL A 348 7.16 -8.26 12.85
N LEU A 349 7.70 -7.11 13.26
CA LEU A 349 8.65 -7.06 14.36
C LEU A 349 8.03 -7.47 15.69
N LEU A 350 6.77 -7.06 15.96
CA LEU A 350 6.01 -7.48 17.13
C LEU A 350 5.76 -8.99 17.13
N VAL A 351 5.39 -9.58 15.98
CA VAL A 351 5.19 -11.04 15.84
C VAL A 351 6.48 -11.78 16.15
N CYS A 352 7.62 -11.37 15.55
CA CYS A 352 8.92 -11.96 15.85
C CYS A 352 9.24 -11.83 17.34
N TYR A 353 9.08 -10.62 17.90
CA TYR A 353 9.32 -10.37 19.32
C TYR A 353 8.51 -11.31 20.20
N LEU A 354 7.20 -11.47 19.95
CA LEU A 354 6.32 -12.38 20.70
C LEU A 354 6.78 -13.85 20.59
N VAL A 355 7.20 -14.31 19.41
CA VAL A 355 7.78 -15.66 19.24
C VAL A 355 9.01 -15.84 20.10
N PHE A 356 9.96 -14.89 20.06
CA PHE A 356 11.20 -14.98 20.82
C PHE A 356 10.97 -14.97 22.34
N ILE A 357 10.08 -14.12 22.86
CA ILE A 357 9.81 -14.06 24.29
C ILE A 357 8.97 -15.26 24.79
N THR A 358 8.07 -15.79 23.94
CA THR A 358 7.20 -16.90 24.30
C THR A 358 7.99 -18.20 24.45
N PHE A 359 8.83 -18.48 23.47
CA PHE A 359 9.61 -19.71 23.46
C PHE A 359 10.98 -19.57 24.13
N ASN A 360 11.44 -18.33 24.40
CA ASN A 360 12.67 -17.99 25.12
C ASN A 360 13.86 -18.83 24.63
N LYS A 361 14.42 -19.73 25.47
CA LYS A 361 15.60 -20.54 25.16
C LYS A 361 15.30 -21.77 24.27
N LYS A 362 14.06 -22.03 23.90
CA LYS A 362 13.64 -23.18 23.07
C LYS A 362 13.91 -22.91 21.58
N LYS A 363 15.18 -22.97 21.18
CA LYS A 363 15.63 -22.61 19.81
C LYS A 363 14.84 -23.33 18.71
N LEU A 364 14.53 -24.62 18.88
CA LEU A 364 13.80 -25.41 17.89
C LEU A 364 12.36 -24.91 17.74
N ALA A 365 11.67 -24.57 18.83
CA ALA A 365 10.33 -24.02 18.80
C ALA A 365 10.28 -22.64 18.13
N ILE A 366 11.27 -21.78 18.40
CA ILE A 366 11.42 -20.49 17.70
C ILE A 366 11.59 -20.72 16.19
N LEU A 367 12.54 -21.58 15.80
CA LEU A 367 12.82 -21.89 14.40
C LEU A 367 11.59 -22.43 13.69
N PHE A 368 10.91 -23.42 14.27
CA PHE A 368 9.70 -24.01 13.70
C PHE A 368 8.58 -22.98 13.55
N SER A 369 8.33 -22.14 14.57
CA SER A 369 7.30 -21.09 14.49
C SER A 369 7.61 -20.08 13.40
N LEU A 370 8.85 -19.62 13.28
CA LEU A 370 9.27 -18.66 12.26
C LEU A 370 9.20 -19.26 10.86
N LEU A 371 9.61 -20.52 10.68
CA LEU A 371 9.50 -21.23 9.40
C LEU A 371 8.04 -21.42 8.99
N MET A 372 7.17 -21.75 9.94
CA MET A 372 5.73 -21.89 9.67
C MET A 372 5.13 -20.54 9.21
N ILE A 373 5.40 -19.44 9.93
CA ILE A 373 4.92 -18.11 9.55
C ILE A 373 5.48 -17.70 8.19
N PHE A 374 6.79 -17.93 7.95
CA PHE A 374 7.43 -17.65 6.68
C PHE A 374 6.79 -18.41 5.52
N SER A 375 6.53 -19.71 5.70
CA SER A 375 5.88 -20.54 4.67
C SER A 375 4.46 -20.05 4.36
N ILE A 376 3.67 -19.72 5.39
CA ILE A 376 2.31 -19.17 5.23
C ILE A 376 2.36 -17.83 4.48
N TYR A 377 3.27 -16.92 4.87
CA TYR A 377 3.38 -15.61 4.24
C TYR A 377 3.86 -15.70 2.80
N THR A 378 4.88 -16.51 2.53
CA THR A 378 5.40 -16.71 1.17
C THR A 378 4.34 -17.33 0.26
N PHE A 379 3.64 -18.36 0.73
CA PHE A 379 2.57 -18.98 -0.02
C PHE A 379 1.42 -18.00 -0.30
N SER A 380 0.96 -17.27 0.72
CA SER A 380 -0.11 -16.28 0.56
C SER A 380 0.30 -15.14 -0.39
N PHE A 381 1.55 -14.67 -0.31
CA PHE A 381 2.06 -13.64 -1.21
C PHE A 381 2.11 -14.15 -2.66
N PHE A 382 2.63 -15.34 -2.87
CA PHE A 382 2.73 -15.95 -4.19
C PHE A 382 1.36 -16.17 -4.84
N GLN A 383 0.36 -16.60 -4.07
CA GLN A 383 -1.02 -16.71 -4.56
C GLN A 383 -1.58 -15.36 -5.01
N LYS A 384 -1.35 -14.31 -4.23
CA LYS A 384 -1.76 -12.95 -4.62
C LYS A 384 -1.06 -12.48 -5.88
N GLU A 385 0.23 -12.70 -5.99
CA GLU A 385 1.03 -12.33 -7.16
C GLU A 385 0.51 -12.99 -8.45
N ILE A 386 0.18 -14.29 -8.38
CA ILE A 386 -0.43 -15.01 -9.51
C ILE A 386 -1.78 -14.38 -9.87
N ILE A 387 -2.63 -14.10 -8.89
CA ILE A 387 -3.95 -13.48 -9.11
C ILE A 387 -3.80 -12.08 -9.74
N TRP A 388 -2.89 -11.25 -9.22
CA TRP A 388 -2.63 -9.93 -9.78
C TRP A 388 -2.15 -10.01 -11.23
N ARG A 389 -1.20 -10.91 -11.51
CA ARG A 389 -0.69 -11.13 -12.86
C ARG A 389 -1.78 -11.59 -13.83
N ASP A 390 -2.54 -12.62 -13.46
CA ASP A 390 -3.61 -13.18 -14.30
C ASP A 390 -4.68 -12.13 -14.62
N ILE A 391 -5.19 -11.43 -13.61
CA ILE A 391 -6.22 -10.41 -13.80
C ILE A 391 -5.70 -9.22 -14.59
N SER A 392 -4.47 -8.76 -14.34
CA SER A 392 -3.89 -7.64 -15.08
C SER A 392 -3.70 -7.97 -16.55
N ILE A 393 -3.20 -9.15 -16.88
CA ILE A 393 -3.07 -9.62 -18.26
C ILE A 393 -4.45 -9.67 -18.93
N LYS A 394 -5.42 -10.30 -18.29
CA LYS A 394 -6.80 -10.40 -18.82
C LYS A 394 -7.42 -9.02 -19.04
N SER A 395 -7.14 -8.05 -18.18
CA SER A 395 -7.67 -6.70 -18.31
C SER A 395 -7.11 -5.98 -19.54
N VAL A 396 -5.84 -6.20 -19.86
CA VAL A 396 -5.22 -5.64 -21.07
C VAL A 396 -5.78 -6.33 -22.31
N VAL A 397 -5.86 -7.66 -22.31
CA VAL A 397 -6.40 -8.44 -23.42
C VAL A 397 -7.84 -8.01 -23.75
N ALA A 398 -8.68 -7.76 -22.73
CA ALA A 398 -10.06 -7.30 -22.95
C ALA A 398 -10.12 -5.94 -23.67
N ILE A 399 -9.20 -5.01 -23.38
CA ILE A 399 -9.12 -3.73 -24.11
C ILE A 399 -8.58 -3.96 -25.53
N GLU A 400 -7.59 -4.82 -25.70
CA GLU A 400 -7.03 -5.11 -27.02
C GLU A 400 -8.01 -5.86 -27.94
N GLU A 401 -8.87 -6.71 -27.38
CA GLU A 401 -9.97 -7.36 -28.12
C GLU A 401 -11.00 -6.33 -28.59
N LEU A 402 -11.32 -5.35 -27.75
CA LEU A 402 -12.22 -4.25 -28.13
C LEU A 402 -11.70 -3.49 -29.36
N LYS A 403 -10.38 -3.40 -29.55
CA LYS A 403 -9.78 -2.78 -30.71
C LYS A 403 -10.19 -3.43 -32.04
N LYS A 404 -10.49 -4.74 -32.03
CA LYS A 404 -10.95 -5.46 -33.23
C LYS A 404 -12.36 -5.05 -33.67
N GLU A 405 -13.17 -4.62 -32.71
CA GLU A 405 -14.55 -4.17 -32.95
C GLU A 405 -14.66 -2.65 -33.12
N PHE A 406 -13.56 -1.93 -32.87
CA PHE A 406 -13.49 -0.49 -32.96
C PHE A 406 -12.78 -0.06 -34.23
N SER A 407 -13.41 0.84 -34.99
CA SER A 407 -12.81 1.55 -36.11
C SER A 407 -12.87 3.06 -35.85
N ALA A 408 -11.73 3.73 -35.83
CA ALA A 408 -11.64 5.18 -35.65
C ALA A 408 -12.32 5.97 -36.79
N SER A 409 -12.52 5.34 -37.95
CA SER A 409 -13.29 5.92 -39.07
C SER A 409 -14.80 5.86 -38.84
N GLU A 410 -15.26 4.94 -37.99
CA GLU A 410 -16.71 4.73 -37.75
C GLU A 410 -17.18 5.41 -36.44
N TYR A 411 -16.29 5.43 -35.41
CA TYR A 411 -16.65 5.92 -34.08
C TYR A 411 -15.71 7.04 -33.63
N SER A 412 -16.30 8.13 -33.12
CA SER A 412 -15.57 9.26 -32.49
C SER A 412 -15.47 9.12 -30.97
N SER A 413 -16.28 8.27 -30.37
CA SER A 413 -16.31 8.03 -28.92
C SER A 413 -16.70 6.60 -28.57
N ILE A 414 -16.29 6.15 -27.37
CA ILE A 414 -16.75 4.89 -26.78
C ILE A 414 -17.43 5.20 -25.44
N THR A 415 -18.62 4.66 -25.24
CA THR A 415 -19.35 4.76 -23.99
C THR A 415 -19.47 3.37 -23.35
N PHE A 416 -18.79 3.22 -22.21
CA PHE A 416 -18.85 2.02 -21.38
C PHE A 416 -20.02 2.12 -20.41
N LEU A 417 -21.01 1.26 -20.52
CA LEU A 417 -22.15 1.22 -19.60
C LEU A 417 -21.67 0.79 -18.22
N THR A 418 -20.78 -0.20 -18.18
CA THR A 418 -20.10 -0.62 -16.95
C THR A 418 -18.71 -1.16 -17.26
N ILE A 419 -17.80 -0.95 -16.31
CA ILE A 419 -16.45 -1.49 -16.32
C ILE A 419 -16.14 -2.17 -14.97
N PRO A 420 -15.35 -3.24 -14.92
CA PRO A 420 -14.91 -3.83 -13.66
C PRO A 420 -13.89 -2.92 -12.97
N ALA A 421 -14.32 -2.22 -11.91
CA ALA A 421 -13.41 -1.41 -11.12
C ALA A 421 -12.41 -2.28 -10.37
N LYS A 422 -12.91 -3.37 -9.78
CA LYS A 422 -12.12 -4.39 -9.08
C LYS A 422 -12.62 -5.78 -9.45
N VAL A 423 -11.68 -6.72 -9.46
CA VAL A 423 -11.97 -8.16 -9.55
C VAL A 423 -11.31 -8.82 -8.34
N GLY A 424 -12.12 -9.34 -7.42
CA GLY A 424 -11.63 -9.67 -6.10
C GLY A 424 -11.02 -8.44 -5.43
N ASP A 425 -9.75 -8.51 -5.09
CA ASP A 425 -9.00 -7.40 -4.50
C ASP A 425 -8.15 -6.61 -5.50
N VAL A 426 -8.03 -7.07 -6.74
CA VAL A 426 -7.19 -6.42 -7.75
C VAL A 426 -7.92 -5.20 -8.32
N PRO A 427 -7.36 -3.99 -8.22
CA PRO A 427 -7.91 -2.80 -8.85
C PRO A 427 -7.61 -2.86 -10.36
N VAL A 428 -8.64 -3.02 -11.19
CA VAL A 428 -8.46 -3.21 -12.64
C VAL A 428 -8.62 -1.88 -13.37
N TYR A 429 -9.85 -1.34 -13.37
CA TYR A 429 -10.20 -0.09 -14.04
C TYR A 429 -10.75 0.94 -13.03
N GLN A 430 -10.26 0.89 -11.81
CA GLN A 430 -10.82 1.69 -10.72
C GLN A 430 -10.64 3.19 -10.94
N LEU A 431 -9.48 3.59 -11.45
CA LEU A 431 -9.12 5.00 -11.67
C LEU A 431 -8.53 5.18 -13.06
N GLN A 432 -8.74 6.37 -13.67
CA GLN A 432 -8.10 6.81 -14.92
C GLN A 432 -8.21 5.80 -16.08
N PHE A 433 -9.37 5.13 -16.20
CA PHE A 433 -9.62 4.10 -17.22
C PHE A 433 -9.46 4.63 -18.65
N GLU A 434 -9.79 5.91 -18.88
CA GLU A 434 -9.62 6.57 -20.18
C GLU A 434 -8.16 6.52 -20.65
N ALA A 435 -7.21 6.91 -19.80
CA ALA A 435 -5.79 6.92 -20.15
C ALA A 435 -5.25 5.52 -20.44
N LEU A 436 -5.72 4.51 -19.70
CA LEU A 436 -5.37 3.10 -19.91
C LEU A 436 -5.91 2.59 -21.24
N THR A 437 -7.19 2.87 -21.54
CA THR A 437 -7.86 2.44 -22.77
C THR A 437 -7.20 3.08 -24.00
N GLN A 438 -6.99 4.39 -24.00
CA GLN A 438 -6.29 5.11 -25.08
C GLN A 438 -4.88 4.57 -25.32
N TYR A 439 -4.17 4.18 -24.26
CA TYR A 439 -2.81 3.63 -24.38
C TYR A 439 -2.80 2.28 -25.12
N TYR A 440 -3.69 1.35 -24.77
CA TYR A 440 -3.72 0.03 -25.41
C TYR A 440 -4.43 0.03 -26.78
N LEU A 441 -5.45 0.86 -26.97
CA LEU A 441 -6.07 1.05 -28.27
C LEU A 441 -5.12 1.77 -29.25
N LYS A 442 -4.15 2.54 -28.75
CA LYS A 442 -3.27 3.46 -29.51
C LYS A 442 -4.04 4.53 -30.28
N GLU A 443 -5.19 4.95 -29.71
CA GLU A 443 -6.11 5.93 -30.30
C GLU A 443 -6.47 7.02 -29.29
N GLN A 444 -6.50 8.28 -29.77
CA GLN A 444 -6.98 9.41 -28.97
C GLN A 444 -8.49 9.56 -29.18
N ILE A 445 -9.26 8.81 -28.44
CA ILE A 445 -10.71 8.77 -28.52
C ILE A 445 -11.35 9.22 -27.23
N GLN A 446 -12.53 9.83 -27.31
CA GLN A 446 -13.32 10.18 -26.14
C GLN A 446 -13.87 8.91 -25.48
N ILE A 447 -13.56 8.73 -24.19
CA ILE A 447 -14.04 7.61 -23.38
C ILE A 447 -15.04 8.13 -22.34
N ASN A 448 -16.24 7.56 -22.33
CA ASN A 448 -17.25 7.82 -21.33
C ASN A 448 -17.50 6.54 -20.52
N VAL A 449 -17.57 6.64 -19.19
CA VAL A 449 -17.91 5.53 -18.30
C VAL A 449 -19.16 5.92 -17.51
N LEU A 450 -20.22 5.11 -17.59
CA LEU A 450 -21.47 5.39 -16.89
C LEU A 450 -21.51 4.74 -15.51
N SER A 451 -20.97 3.53 -15.37
CA SER A 451 -20.93 2.84 -14.08
C SER A 451 -19.70 1.97 -13.92
N LYS A 452 -19.43 1.58 -12.68
CA LYS A 452 -18.39 0.64 -12.31
C LYS A 452 -18.98 -0.55 -11.59
N SER A 453 -18.45 -1.75 -11.83
CA SER A 453 -18.84 -2.97 -11.15
C SER A 453 -17.70 -3.50 -10.27
N TYR A 454 -18.07 -4.14 -9.17
CA TYR A 454 -17.16 -4.88 -8.32
C TYR A 454 -17.46 -6.36 -8.50
N LEU A 455 -16.54 -7.10 -9.11
CA LEU A 455 -16.71 -8.50 -9.48
C LEU A 455 -15.95 -9.41 -8.50
N SER A 456 -16.47 -10.61 -8.24
CA SER A 456 -15.79 -11.65 -7.47
C SER A 456 -14.73 -12.34 -8.30
N SER A 457 -15.01 -12.56 -9.59
CA SER A 457 -14.12 -13.18 -10.56
C SER A 457 -14.15 -12.50 -11.91
N TRP A 458 -13.13 -12.70 -12.73
CA TRP A 458 -13.02 -12.08 -14.05
C TRP A 458 -14.16 -12.51 -15.01
N ASN A 459 -14.53 -13.77 -14.97
CA ASN A 459 -15.52 -14.35 -15.89
C ASN A 459 -16.97 -14.24 -15.39
N GLU A 460 -17.26 -13.26 -14.55
CA GLU A 460 -18.61 -13.06 -14.02
C GLU A 460 -19.51 -12.42 -15.04
N SER A 461 -20.73 -12.98 -15.18
CA SER A 461 -21.74 -12.48 -16.11
C SER A 461 -22.47 -11.29 -15.52
N ILE A 462 -22.63 -10.23 -16.33
CA ILE A 462 -23.57 -9.13 -16.11
C ILE A 462 -24.66 -9.28 -17.15
N GLY A 463 -25.91 -9.44 -16.69
CA GLY A 463 -27.08 -9.48 -17.57
C GLY A 463 -27.37 -8.10 -18.13
N ILE A 464 -27.86 -8.08 -19.38
CA ILE A 464 -28.37 -6.89 -20.05
C ILE A 464 -29.78 -7.20 -20.58
N ILE A 465 -30.74 -6.36 -20.23
CA ILE A 465 -32.12 -6.43 -20.74
C ILE A 465 -32.58 -5.02 -21.08
N SER A 466 -33.54 -4.89 -21.98
CA SER A 466 -34.26 -3.64 -22.22
C SER A 466 -35.64 -3.70 -21.56
N ASP A 467 -36.07 -2.59 -20.98
CA ASP A 467 -37.45 -2.47 -20.50
C ASP A 467 -38.39 -2.02 -21.64
N GLU A 468 -39.70 -2.02 -21.35
CA GLU A 468 -40.75 -1.60 -22.31
C GLU A 468 -40.59 -0.13 -22.76
N SER A 469 -39.88 0.68 -22.00
CA SER A 469 -39.59 2.09 -22.29
C SER A 469 -38.30 2.29 -23.10
N GLY A 470 -37.59 1.21 -23.47
CA GLY A 470 -36.32 1.25 -24.20
C GLY A 470 -35.12 1.62 -23.34
N ASN A 471 -35.23 1.58 -22.00
CA ASN A 471 -34.09 1.73 -21.13
C ASN A 471 -33.29 0.43 -21.10
N ILE A 472 -31.95 0.56 -20.99
CA ILE A 472 -31.08 -0.59 -20.76
C ILE A 472 -30.93 -0.82 -19.26
N ILE A 473 -31.17 -2.07 -18.86
CA ILE A 473 -30.99 -2.53 -17.48
C ILE A 473 -29.83 -3.48 -17.43
N LEU A 474 -28.83 -3.15 -16.63
CA LEU A 474 -27.72 -4.05 -16.24
C LEU A 474 -28.04 -4.71 -14.90
N GLN A 475 -27.80 -6.01 -14.79
CA GLN A 475 -28.08 -6.78 -13.59
C GLN A 475 -26.95 -7.70 -13.21
N HIS A 476 -26.56 -7.67 -11.93
CA HIS A 476 -25.68 -8.67 -11.32
C HIS A 476 -26.49 -9.87 -10.82
N TYR A 477 -26.02 -11.08 -11.17
CA TYR A 477 -26.66 -12.33 -10.73
C TYR A 477 -26.09 -12.88 -9.41
N LYS A 478 -24.91 -12.37 -8.98
CA LYS A 478 -24.24 -12.76 -7.72
C LYS A 478 -24.19 -11.59 -6.73
N ASP A 479 -23.53 -11.80 -5.60
CA ASP A 479 -23.36 -10.79 -4.53
C ASP A 479 -22.39 -9.67 -4.89
N ASN A 480 -22.47 -9.20 -6.11
CA ASN A 480 -21.75 -8.06 -6.65
C ASN A 480 -22.65 -6.84 -6.74
N TYR A 481 -22.05 -5.67 -6.92
CA TYR A 481 -22.79 -4.43 -6.98
C TYR A 481 -22.17 -3.45 -7.98
N PHE A 482 -23.01 -2.57 -8.49
CA PHE A 482 -22.59 -1.43 -9.27
C PHE A 482 -22.29 -0.23 -8.37
N LEU A 483 -21.37 0.62 -8.81
CA LEU A 483 -21.19 1.98 -8.33
C LEU A 483 -21.47 2.95 -9.47
N LEU A 484 -22.29 3.96 -9.21
CA LEU A 484 -22.50 5.05 -10.16
C LEU A 484 -21.23 5.91 -10.25
N PHE A 485 -20.88 6.29 -11.46
CA PHE A 485 -19.85 7.26 -11.72
C PHE A 485 -20.52 8.63 -11.84
N ASP A 486 -20.22 9.51 -10.90
CA ASP A 486 -20.76 10.85 -10.79
C ASP A 486 -22.31 10.91 -10.53
N ASN A 487 -22.74 11.93 -9.79
CA ASN A 487 -24.16 12.17 -9.45
C ASN A 487 -25.01 12.55 -10.67
N LYS A 488 -24.95 11.77 -11.75
CA LYS A 488 -25.82 11.97 -12.91
C LYS A 488 -27.26 11.62 -12.53
N LYS A 489 -28.06 12.64 -12.29
CA LYS A 489 -29.46 12.62 -11.80
C LYS A 489 -30.46 11.79 -12.62
N ASN A 490 -30.05 11.17 -13.74
CA ASN A 490 -30.94 10.49 -14.68
C ASN A 490 -30.77 8.97 -14.71
N LEU A 491 -30.09 8.38 -13.73
CA LEU A 491 -29.88 6.94 -13.64
C LEU A 491 -30.73 6.36 -12.51
N ASN A 492 -31.62 5.45 -12.81
CA ASN A 492 -32.37 4.69 -11.82
C ASN A 492 -31.46 3.57 -11.27
N PHE A 493 -31.07 3.71 -10.02
CA PHE A 493 -30.20 2.78 -9.33
C PHE A 493 -30.95 2.17 -8.15
N ASP A 494 -30.92 0.84 -8.04
CA ASP A 494 -31.41 0.18 -6.84
C ASP A 494 -30.48 0.45 -5.67
N LEU A 495 -30.80 1.49 -4.91
CA LEU A 495 -30.02 1.93 -3.75
C LEU A 495 -29.97 0.90 -2.61
N LYS A 496 -30.88 -0.08 -2.57
CA LYS A 496 -30.93 -1.08 -1.51
C LYS A 496 -29.92 -2.21 -1.74
N THR A 497 -29.84 -2.71 -2.97
CA THR A 497 -29.01 -3.88 -3.28
C THR A 497 -27.76 -3.52 -4.10
N GLY A 498 -27.80 -2.43 -4.87
CA GLY A 498 -26.74 -2.09 -5.83
C GLY A 498 -26.60 -3.10 -6.97
N LYS A 499 -27.55 -4.05 -7.10
CA LYS A 499 -27.47 -5.16 -8.05
C LYS A 499 -28.03 -4.83 -9.42
N GLN A 500 -28.82 -3.79 -9.52
CA GLN A 500 -29.48 -3.40 -10.77
C GLN A 500 -29.24 -1.93 -11.07
N LEU A 501 -29.01 -1.64 -12.34
CA LEU A 501 -28.75 -0.29 -12.83
C LEU A 501 -29.47 -0.09 -14.15
N SER A 502 -30.37 0.90 -14.23
CA SER A 502 -31.12 1.23 -15.42
C SER A 502 -30.78 2.63 -15.94
N PHE A 503 -30.61 2.76 -17.24
CA PHE A 503 -30.35 4.05 -17.87
C PHE A 503 -31.11 4.23 -19.19
N PRO A 504 -31.68 5.43 -19.43
CA PRO A 504 -32.16 5.80 -20.73
C PRO A 504 -30.97 6.03 -21.66
N ILE A 505 -30.84 5.22 -22.71
CA ILE A 505 -29.79 5.44 -23.71
C ILE A 505 -30.42 6.24 -24.87
N LYS A 506 -30.04 7.52 -24.95
CA LYS A 506 -30.15 8.26 -26.21
C LYS A 506 -28.89 7.95 -27.02
N ARG A 507 -29.02 7.09 -28.03
CA ARG A 507 -27.91 6.74 -28.91
C ARG A 507 -27.41 7.98 -29.65
N VAL A 508 -26.13 8.24 -29.54
CA VAL A 508 -25.45 9.32 -30.26
C VAL A 508 -24.73 8.72 -31.47
N LYS A 509 -24.98 9.26 -32.65
CA LYS A 509 -24.31 8.83 -33.89
C LYS A 509 -22.78 8.94 -33.72
N GLY A 510 -22.04 7.94 -34.18
CA GLY A 510 -20.57 7.89 -34.02
C GLY A 510 -20.08 7.50 -32.62
N THR A 511 -20.96 6.98 -31.74
CA THR A 511 -20.59 6.47 -30.42
C THR A 511 -20.74 4.95 -30.37
N LEU A 512 -19.68 4.24 -30.01
CA LEU A 512 -19.73 2.82 -29.73
C LEU A 512 -20.16 2.61 -28.27
N TYR A 513 -21.24 1.84 -28.07
CA TYR A 513 -21.71 1.47 -26.72
C TYR A 513 -21.30 0.06 -26.37
N VAL A 514 -20.64 -0.12 -25.22
CA VAL A 514 -20.12 -1.41 -24.76
C VAL A 514 -20.39 -1.63 -23.27
N PHE A 515 -20.47 -2.89 -22.87
CA PHE A 515 -20.55 -3.30 -21.46
C PHE A 515 -19.64 -4.48 -21.22
N PHE A 516 -19.18 -4.65 -19.97
CA PHE A 516 -18.32 -5.76 -19.57
C PHE A 516 -19.17 -6.93 -19.06
N SER A 517 -18.91 -8.12 -19.58
CA SER A 517 -19.51 -9.37 -19.08
C SER A 517 -18.65 -10.57 -19.51
N ASN A 518 -18.60 -11.63 -18.72
CA ASN A 518 -17.86 -12.86 -19.04
C ASN A 518 -16.41 -12.62 -19.50
N GLY A 519 -15.71 -11.73 -18.82
CA GLY A 519 -14.29 -11.49 -19.05
C GLY A 519 -13.94 -10.63 -20.25
N LYS A 520 -14.90 -10.02 -20.96
CA LYS A 520 -14.67 -9.17 -22.14
C LYS A 520 -15.70 -8.06 -22.28
N PHE A 521 -15.41 -7.11 -23.16
CA PHE A 521 -16.33 -6.07 -23.56
C PHE A 521 -17.19 -6.54 -24.72
N HIS A 522 -18.49 -6.31 -24.62
CA HIS A 522 -19.49 -6.66 -25.63
C HIS A 522 -20.10 -5.39 -26.20
N LYS A 523 -20.19 -5.33 -27.53
CA LYS A 523 -20.92 -4.27 -28.25
C LYS A 523 -22.43 -4.45 -28.01
N ILE A 524 -23.12 -3.36 -27.81
CA ILE A 524 -24.59 -3.35 -27.75
C ILE A 524 -25.11 -3.25 -29.17
N ASN A 525 -25.75 -4.32 -29.62
CA ASN A 525 -26.38 -4.38 -30.95
C ASN A 525 -27.55 -3.40 -31.05
N GLU A 526 -27.87 -2.98 -32.28
CA GLU A 526 -28.95 -2.03 -32.56
C GLU A 526 -30.37 -2.55 -32.20
N GLN A 527 -30.47 -3.85 -31.90
CA GLN A 527 -31.74 -4.52 -31.57
C GLN A 527 -32.07 -4.53 -30.07
N LEU A 528 -31.20 -4.09 -29.22
CA LEU A 528 -31.44 -3.79 -27.80
C LEU A 528 -31.63 -2.28 -27.67
#